data_760b42b3865d6a36d5a42c9413d0b2bc
#
_entry.id   760b42b3865d6a36d5a42c9413d0b2bc
#
_cell.length_a   1.000
_cell.length_b   1.000
_cell.length_c   1.000
_cell.angle_alpha   90.00
_cell.angle_beta   90.00
_cell.angle_gamma   90.00
#
_symmetry.space_group_name_H-M   'P 1'
#
loop_
_entity.id
_entity.type
_entity.pdbx_description
1 polymer ?
#
loop_
_entity_poly.entity_id
_entity_poly.type
_entity_poly.pdbx_seq_one_letter_code
_entity_poly.pdbx_strand_id
1 'polypeptide(L)'
;MDKRVYGVIGISSIMSNWNADFSGYPKSLSDGTIFGSDKALKYPMKKMWDNEGKKVLYMKSMKFSPQKDGTVTLVPNSLKERYEKLFDVDDLGKCKDAKEVLSNLMSAVDVKNFGATFAEAKNNISITGAVQFGQGINKYSESVAEEQ
;
A
#
# COMPACT_ATOMS: atom_id res chain seq x y z
N MET A 1 15.29 -14.98 11.57
CA MET A 1 14.87 -14.32 12.84
C MET A 1 13.79 -15.20 13.43
N ASP A 2 14.05 -15.78 14.58
CA ASP A 2 13.22 -16.80 15.28
C ASP A 2 12.55 -16.24 16.54
N LYS A 3 12.63 -14.91 16.73
CA LYS A 3 12.00 -14.22 17.86
C LYS A 3 11.06 -13.12 17.35
N ARG A 4 9.98 -12.89 18.11
CA ARG A 4 9.11 -11.73 17.90
C ARG A 4 9.80 -10.48 18.45
N VAL A 5 9.68 -9.39 17.70
CA VAL A 5 10.15 -8.06 18.11
C VAL A 5 8.94 -7.14 18.23
N TYR A 6 8.87 -6.41 19.31
CA TYR A 6 7.86 -5.37 19.53
C TYR A 6 8.56 -4.02 19.61
N GLY A 7 7.93 -3.00 19.08
CA GLY A 7 8.48 -1.65 19.09
C GLY A 7 7.40 -0.59 18.97
N VAL A 8 7.80 0.65 19.17
CA VAL A 8 6.97 1.83 18.96
C VAL A 8 7.66 2.73 17.94
N ILE A 9 6.88 3.26 16.99
CA ILE A 9 7.33 4.25 16.03
C ILE A 9 6.66 5.57 16.40
N GLY A 10 7.46 6.58 16.72
CA GLY A 10 7.00 7.95 16.89
C GLY A 10 7.09 8.71 15.57
N ILE A 11 6.03 9.42 15.21
CA ILE A 11 6.01 10.32 14.06
C ILE A 11 5.68 11.72 14.57
N SER A 12 6.51 12.69 14.19
CA SER A 12 6.22 14.11 14.40
C SER A 12 5.83 14.72 13.04
N SER A 13 4.58 15.20 12.96
CA SER A 13 4.06 15.89 11.78
C SER A 13 4.04 17.39 12.08
N ILE A 14 4.97 18.13 11.48
CA ILE A 14 5.12 19.57 11.68
C ILE A 14 4.91 20.24 10.32
N MET A 15 3.92 21.13 10.25
CA MET A 15 3.56 21.86 9.02
C MET A 15 3.47 20.91 7.80
N SER A 16 2.84 19.76 7.99
CA SER A 16 2.73 18.73 6.97
C SER A 16 1.37 18.04 6.98
N ASN A 17 0.94 17.66 5.82
CA ASN A 17 -0.38 17.08 5.53
C ASN A 17 -0.37 15.55 5.68
N TRP A 18 0.16 15.04 6.79
CA TRP A 18 0.26 13.61 7.02
C TRP A 18 -1.09 13.00 7.44
N ASN A 19 -1.50 11.93 6.76
CA ASN A 19 -2.75 11.19 7.00
C ASN A 19 -4.02 12.07 6.93
N ALA A 20 -4.02 13.05 6.02
CA ALA A 20 -5.15 13.95 5.83
C ALA A 20 -6.33 13.28 5.10
N ASP A 21 -7.51 13.84 5.30
CA ASP A 21 -8.70 13.56 4.52
C ASP A 21 -8.76 14.42 3.23
N PHE A 22 -9.91 14.41 2.54
CA PHE A 22 -10.10 15.20 1.32
C PHE A 22 -10.18 16.72 1.55
N SER A 23 -10.51 17.16 2.76
CA SER A 23 -10.57 18.57 3.12
C SER A 23 -9.23 19.11 3.62
N GLY A 24 -8.21 18.26 3.70
CA GLY A 24 -6.88 18.62 4.17
C GLY A 24 -6.69 18.50 5.69
N TYR A 25 -7.74 18.13 6.42
CA TYR A 25 -7.66 17.90 7.86
C TYR A 25 -7.08 16.54 8.20
N PRO A 26 -6.35 16.39 9.33
CA PRO A 26 -5.99 15.09 9.86
C PRO A 26 -7.22 14.22 10.07
N LYS A 27 -7.13 12.94 9.68
CA LYS A 27 -8.21 11.98 9.92
C LYS A 27 -8.46 11.81 11.41
N SER A 28 -9.73 11.88 11.80
CA SER A 28 -10.17 11.70 13.17
C SER A 28 -11.28 10.67 13.29
N LEU A 29 -11.42 10.12 14.47
CA LEU A 29 -12.57 9.32 14.88
C LEU A 29 -13.79 10.20 15.10
N SER A 30 -14.96 9.59 15.34
CA SER A 30 -16.21 10.32 15.60
C SER A 30 -16.20 11.17 16.87
N ASP A 31 -15.31 10.86 17.80
CA ASP A 31 -15.10 11.62 19.04
C ASP A 31 -14.06 12.76 18.89
N GLY A 32 -13.54 12.98 17.67
CA GLY A 32 -12.53 13.99 17.38
C GLY A 32 -11.09 13.53 17.59
N THR A 33 -10.86 12.32 18.09
CA THR A 33 -9.50 11.79 18.30
C THR A 33 -8.76 11.65 16.99
N ILE A 34 -7.65 12.37 16.81
CA ILE A 34 -6.78 12.28 15.65
C ILE A 34 -6.01 10.95 15.70
N PHE A 35 -5.97 10.23 14.60
CA PHE A 35 -5.28 8.95 14.51
C PHE A 35 -4.35 8.88 13.29
N GLY A 36 -3.36 7.98 13.35
CA GLY A 36 -2.50 7.63 12.22
C GLY A 36 -2.87 6.29 11.64
N SER A 37 -3.24 6.25 10.35
CA SER A 37 -3.52 4.97 9.70
C SER A 37 -2.24 4.22 9.37
N ASP A 38 -2.29 2.89 9.47
CA ASP A 38 -1.22 2.01 9.01
C ASP A 38 -0.89 2.21 7.52
N LYS A 39 -1.89 2.55 6.72
CA LYS A 39 -1.72 2.87 5.29
C LYS A 39 -0.87 4.11 5.07
N ALA A 40 -1.07 5.16 5.88
CA ALA A 40 -0.27 6.39 5.78
C ALA A 40 1.20 6.13 6.14
N LEU A 41 1.46 5.26 7.13
CA LEU A 41 2.82 4.85 7.49
C LEU A 41 3.46 3.95 6.42
N LYS A 42 2.70 2.98 5.88
CA LYS A 42 3.22 2.03 4.89
C LYS A 42 3.53 2.67 3.53
N TYR A 43 2.82 3.74 3.16
CA TYR A 43 2.99 4.39 1.87
C TYR A 43 4.42 4.92 1.63
N PRO A 44 5.01 5.76 2.51
CA PRO A 44 6.38 6.24 2.31
C PRO A 44 7.42 5.11 2.31
N MET A 45 7.21 4.05 3.10
CA MET A 45 8.08 2.87 3.07
C MET A 45 8.05 2.19 1.70
N LYS A 46 6.86 1.97 1.15
CA LYS A 46 6.68 1.39 -0.18
C LYS A 46 7.29 2.28 -1.26
N LYS A 47 7.09 3.60 -1.15
CA LYS A 47 7.65 4.56 -2.10
C LYS A 47 9.17 4.59 -2.06
N MET A 48 9.76 4.50 -0.87
CA MET A 48 11.21 4.37 -0.71
C MET A 48 11.73 3.12 -1.43
N TRP A 49 11.12 1.96 -1.19
CA TRP A 49 11.51 0.70 -1.84
C TRP A 49 11.33 0.74 -3.36
N ASP A 50 10.24 1.33 -3.85
CA ASP A 50 9.99 1.52 -5.28
C ASP A 50 11.06 2.40 -5.92
N ASN A 51 11.45 3.50 -5.27
CA ASN A 51 12.53 4.39 -5.70
C ASN A 51 13.92 3.70 -5.69
N GLU A 52 14.11 2.72 -4.80
CA GLU A 52 15.31 1.88 -4.75
C GLU A 52 15.29 0.74 -5.80
N GLY A 53 14.30 0.68 -6.67
CA GLY A 53 14.14 -0.35 -7.69
C GLY A 53 13.72 -1.72 -7.15
N LYS A 54 13.24 -1.80 -5.90
CA LYS A 54 12.70 -3.04 -5.34
C LYS A 54 11.30 -3.31 -5.87
N LYS A 55 10.93 -4.58 -5.95
CA LYS A 55 9.57 -4.98 -6.34
C LYS A 55 8.58 -4.62 -5.24
N VAL A 56 7.64 -3.71 -5.56
CA VAL A 56 6.54 -3.30 -4.69
C VAL A 56 5.22 -3.52 -5.42
N LEU A 57 4.39 -4.44 -4.95
CA LEU A 57 3.16 -4.83 -5.64
C LEU A 57 2.01 -3.85 -5.33
N TYR A 58 1.72 -3.61 -4.07
CA TYR A 58 0.58 -2.82 -3.62
C TYR A 58 0.90 -1.31 -3.60
N MET A 59 1.27 -0.78 -4.77
CA MET A 59 1.44 0.63 -5.02
C MET A 59 0.66 1.03 -6.27
N LYS A 60 -0.07 2.15 -6.18
CA LYS A 60 -0.83 2.68 -7.31
C LYS A 60 0.12 3.02 -8.47
N SER A 61 -0.14 2.46 -9.62
CA SER A 61 0.52 2.81 -10.88
C SER A 61 -0.52 3.16 -11.93
N MET A 62 -0.15 3.96 -12.90
CA MET A 62 -1.05 4.51 -13.90
C MET A 62 -0.72 3.97 -15.29
N LYS A 63 -1.72 3.97 -16.16
CA LYS A 63 -1.58 3.68 -17.59
C LYS A 63 -2.40 4.65 -18.42
N PHE A 64 -1.99 4.85 -19.65
CA PHE A 64 -2.80 5.53 -20.64
C PHE A 64 -3.84 4.55 -21.23
N SER A 65 -5.09 4.99 -21.32
CA SER A 65 -6.21 4.22 -21.86
C SER A 65 -6.86 4.99 -22.99
N PRO A 66 -6.78 4.51 -24.24
CA PRO A 66 -7.49 5.11 -25.36
C PRO A 66 -9.00 4.93 -25.18
N GLN A 67 -9.75 5.99 -25.45
CA GLN A 67 -11.20 6.01 -25.41
C GLN A 67 -11.77 5.87 -26.83
N LYS A 68 -13.07 5.54 -26.92
CA LYS A 68 -13.75 5.34 -28.19
C LYS A 68 -13.85 6.61 -29.05
N ASP A 69 -13.79 7.77 -28.43
CA ASP A 69 -13.82 9.10 -29.08
C ASP A 69 -12.45 9.57 -29.58
N GLY A 70 -11.41 8.74 -29.47
CA GLY A 70 -10.04 9.04 -29.84
C GLY A 70 -9.24 9.79 -28.78
N THR A 71 -9.83 10.13 -27.63
CA THR A 71 -9.09 10.73 -26.51
C THR A 71 -8.30 9.67 -25.74
N VAL A 72 -7.32 10.11 -24.97
CA VAL A 72 -6.50 9.24 -24.11
C VAL A 72 -6.64 9.70 -22.67
N THR A 73 -7.08 8.82 -21.79
CA THR A 73 -7.22 9.09 -20.37
C THR A 73 -6.16 8.37 -19.56
N LEU A 74 -5.77 8.97 -18.42
CA LEU A 74 -4.86 8.35 -17.46
C LEU A 74 -5.68 7.61 -16.40
N VAL A 75 -5.54 6.29 -16.37
CA VAL A 75 -6.30 5.42 -15.45
C VAL A 75 -5.37 4.57 -14.57
N PRO A 76 -5.79 4.16 -13.38
CA PRO A 76 -4.98 3.25 -12.57
C PRO A 76 -4.91 1.85 -13.21
N ASN A 77 -3.76 1.20 -13.08
CA ASN A 77 -3.67 -0.22 -13.37
C ASN A 77 -4.50 -1.01 -12.36
N SER A 78 -5.15 -2.09 -12.79
CA SER A 78 -5.70 -3.10 -11.90
C SER A 78 -4.56 -3.85 -11.17
N LEU A 79 -4.89 -4.58 -10.11
CA LEU A 79 -3.90 -5.39 -9.39
C LEU A 79 -3.31 -6.49 -10.30
N LYS A 80 -4.14 -7.10 -11.16
CA LYS A 80 -3.68 -8.04 -12.19
C LYS A 80 -2.64 -7.41 -13.10
N GLU A 81 -2.94 -6.26 -13.69
CA GLU A 81 -2.01 -5.56 -14.60
C GLU A 81 -0.73 -5.10 -13.90
N ARG A 82 -0.85 -4.68 -12.63
CA ARG A 82 0.34 -4.34 -11.84
C ARG A 82 1.21 -5.55 -11.60
N TYR A 83 0.62 -6.71 -11.28
CA TYR A 83 1.34 -7.98 -11.13
C TYR A 83 2.06 -8.38 -12.43
N GLU A 84 1.34 -8.38 -13.55
CA GLU A 84 1.87 -8.74 -14.85
C GLU A 84 3.08 -7.89 -15.23
N LYS A 85 2.98 -6.57 -15.05
CA LYS A 85 4.10 -5.65 -15.31
C LYS A 85 5.28 -5.83 -14.36
N LEU A 86 5.01 -6.08 -13.08
CA LEU A 86 6.05 -6.15 -12.06
C LEU A 86 6.89 -7.42 -12.15
N PHE A 87 6.26 -8.52 -12.58
CA PHE A 87 6.88 -9.85 -12.63
C PHE A 87 7.17 -10.32 -14.05
N ASP A 88 6.93 -9.46 -15.06
CA ASP A 88 7.14 -9.77 -16.49
C ASP A 88 6.35 -11.01 -16.94
N VAL A 89 5.07 -11.02 -16.58
CA VAL A 89 4.12 -12.08 -16.92
C VAL A 89 3.16 -11.56 -17.99
N ASP A 90 3.07 -12.23 -19.12
CA ASP A 90 2.21 -11.81 -20.25
C ASP A 90 0.72 -11.82 -19.90
N ASP A 91 0.24 -12.87 -19.26
CA ASP A 91 -1.16 -13.00 -18.85
C ASP A 91 -1.27 -13.92 -17.63
N LEU A 92 -1.56 -13.32 -16.49
CA LEU A 92 -1.80 -14.05 -15.24
C LEU A 92 -2.94 -15.09 -15.35
N GLY A 93 -3.93 -14.82 -16.20
CA GLY A 93 -5.04 -15.76 -16.43
C GLY A 93 -4.62 -17.10 -17.08
N LYS A 94 -3.47 -17.12 -17.72
CA LYS A 94 -2.86 -18.33 -18.32
C LYS A 94 -1.89 -19.05 -17.39
N CYS A 95 -1.45 -18.39 -16.32
CA CYS A 95 -0.58 -19.02 -15.32
C CYS A 95 -1.36 -20.10 -14.55
N LYS A 96 -0.98 -21.36 -14.76
CA LYS A 96 -1.64 -22.53 -14.14
C LYS A 96 -0.98 -22.95 -12.83
N ASP A 97 0.22 -22.46 -12.54
CA ASP A 97 0.99 -22.86 -11.37
C ASP A 97 0.88 -21.81 -10.26
N ALA A 98 0.07 -22.13 -9.25
CA ALA A 98 -0.07 -21.29 -8.07
C ALA A 98 1.25 -21.12 -7.27
N LYS A 99 2.22 -22.05 -7.43
CA LYS A 99 3.53 -21.93 -6.78
C LYS A 99 4.35 -20.81 -7.43
N GLU A 100 4.26 -20.67 -8.74
CA GLU A 100 4.91 -19.56 -9.45
C GLU A 100 4.32 -18.23 -9.01
N VAL A 101 2.99 -18.13 -8.95
CA VAL A 101 2.31 -16.92 -8.47
C VAL A 101 2.73 -16.58 -7.03
N LEU A 102 2.76 -17.58 -6.15
CA LEU A 102 3.20 -17.40 -4.76
C LEU A 102 4.67 -16.96 -4.69
N SER A 103 5.55 -17.56 -5.49
CA SER A 103 6.98 -17.20 -5.56
C SER A 103 7.16 -15.75 -5.98
N ASN A 104 6.44 -15.31 -7.01
CA ASN A 104 6.43 -13.94 -7.46
C ASN A 104 5.95 -12.99 -6.37
N LEU A 105 4.82 -13.28 -5.73
CA LEU A 105 4.31 -12.49 -4.62
C LEU A 105 5.34 -12.37 -3.49
N MET A 106 5.98 -13.48 -3.12
CA MET A 106 7.02 -13.50 -2.08
C MET A 106 8.32 -12.82 -2.49
N SER A 107 8.53 -12.51 -3.76
CA SER A 107 9.66 -11.68 -4.20
C SER A 107 9.42 -10.18 -4.02
N ALA A 108 8.17 -9.74 -3.87
CA ALA A 108 7.83 -8.35 -3.59
C ALA A 108 8.08 -8.00 -2.11
N VAL A 109 8.82 -6.90 -1.89
CA VAL A 109 9.25 -6.51 -0.54
C VAL A 109 8.09 -6.10 0.35
N ASP A 110 7.08 -5.46 -0.20
CA ASP A 110 5.87 -5.05 0.54
C ASP A 110 5.00 -6.26 0.91
N VAL A 111 4.91 -7.27 0.05
CA VAL A 111 4.19 -8.52 0.35
C VAL A 111 4.89 -9.29 1.47
N LYS A 112 6.21 -9.46 1.42
CA LYS A 112 6.98 -10.09 2.51
C LYS A 112 6.76 -9.41 3.85
N ASN A 113 6.82 -8.08 3.85
CA ASN A 113 6.74 -7.32 5.10
C ASN A 113 5.30 -7.18 5.60
N PHE A 114 4.36 -6.81 4.75
CA PHE A 114 3.03 -6.39 5.18
C PHE A 114 1.94 -7.42 4.89
N GLY A 115 2.25 -8.44 4.11
CA GLY A 115 1.28 -9.43 3.67
C GLY A 115 0.49 -8.98 2.45
N ALA A 116 -0.37 -9.86 1.99
CA ALA A 116 -1.22 -9.67 0.82
C ALA A 116 -2.48 -10.51 0.88
N THR A 117 -3.57 -9.98 0.35
CA THR A 117 -4.70 -10.75 -0.13
C THR A 117 -4.75 -10.58 -1.64
N PHE A 118 -4.41 -11.64 -2.37
CA PHE A 118 -4.30 -11.63 -3.83
C PHE A 118 -5.38 -12.53 -4.44
N ALA A 119 -6.46 -11.90 -4.89
CA ALA A 119 -7.65 -12.56 -5.45
C ALA A 119 -7.82 -12.17 -6.93
N GLU A 120 -6.84 -12.54 -7.77
CA GLU A 120 -6.82 -12.19 -9.19
C GLU A 120 -6.72 -13.45 -10.07
N ALA A 121 -7.41 -13.44 -11.20
CA ALA A 121 -7.33 -14.51 -12.22
C ALA A 121 -7.49 -15.93 -11.65
N LYS A 122 -8.48 -16.14 -10.77
CA LYS A 122 -8.76 -17.40 -10.05
C LYS A 122 -7.74 -17.80 -8.98
N ASN A 123 -6.71 -17.01 -8.74
CA ASN A 123 -5.88 -17.19 -7.56
C ASN A 123 -6.61 -16.62 -6.33
N ASN A 124 -6.46 -17.28 -5.19
CA ASN A 124 -6.96 -16.80 -3.91
C ASN A 124 -5.86 -17.09 -2.86
N ILE A 125 -4.90 -16.18 -2.79
CA ILE A 125 -3.72 -16.32 -1.96
C ILE A 125 -3.75 -15.27 -0.86
N SER A 126 -3.68 -15.71 0.39
CA SER A 126 -3.57 -14.85 1.57
C SER A 126 -2.21 -15.07 2.25
N ILE A 127 -1.47 -13.99 2.45
CA ILE A 127 -0.14 -14.00 3.05
C ILE A 127 -0.15 -13.04 4.24
N THR A 128 0.22 -13.55 5.41
CA THR A 128 0.49 -12.70 6.58
C THR A 128 1.94 -12.24 6.51
N GLY A 129 2.15 -10.93 6.49
CA GLY A 129 3.50 -10.36 6.45
C GLY A 129 4.24 -10.45 7.79
N ALA A 130 5.55 -10.35 7.73
CA ALA A 130 6.41 -10.40 8.92
C ALA A 130 6.28 -9.16 9.82
N VAL A 131 5.78 -8.05 9.29
CA VAL A 131 5.66 -6.76 9.99
C VAL A 131 4.19 -6.36 10.06
N GLN A 132 3.69 -6.16 11.27
CA GLN A 132 2.33 -5.72 11.52
C GLN A 132 2.37 -4.37 12.27
N PHE A 133 1.66 -3.38 11.75
CA PHE A 133 1.48 -2.07 12.40
C PHE A 133 0.05 -1.93 12.91
N GLY A 134 -0.08 -1.45 14.12
CA GLY A 134 -1.35 -0.95 14.63
C GLY A 134 -1.65 0.47 14.12
N GLN A 135 -2.83 0.96 14.44
CA GLN A 135 -3.17 2.37 14.24
C GLN A 135 -2.33 3.24 15.20
N GLY A 136 -1.87 4.37 14.70
CA GLY A 136 -1.23 5.38 15.53
C GLY A 136 -2.26 6.20 16.29
N ILE A 137 -1.94 6.57 17.51
CA ILE A 137 -2.78 7.44 18.35
C ILE A 137 -2.05 8.76 18.54
N ASN A 138 -2.77 9.88 18.44
CA ASN A 138 -2.20 11.17 18.79
C ASN A 138 -1.79 11.17 20.28
N LYS A 139 -0.54 11.49 20.55
CA LYS A 139 0.00 11.55 21.90
C LYS A 139 -0.60 12.72 22.72
N TYR A 140 -0.99 13.77 22.05
CA TYR A 140 -1.49 15.00 22.66
C TYR A 140 -3.00 15.11 22.41
N SER A 141 -3.81 14.65 23.35
CA SER A 141 -5.28 14.64 23.26
C SER A 141 -5.89 16.03 23.10
N GLU A 142 -5.21 17.05 23.62
CA GLU A 142 -5.62 18.45 23.55
C GLU A 142 -5.31 19.13 22.20
N SER A 143 -4.57 18.43 21.30
CA SER A 143 -4.22 19.01 20.00
C SER A 143 -5.42 18.99 19.07
N VAL A 144 -5.76 20.15 18.55
CA VAL A 144 -6.75 20.32 17.48
C VAL A 144 -6.05 20.52 16.14
N ALA A 145 -6.70 20.11 15.07
CA ALA A 145 -6.24 20.42 13.72
C ALA A 145 -6.41 21.91 13.45
N GLU A 146 -5.35 22.56 12.99
CA GLU A 146 -5.40 23.94 12.53
C GLU A 146 -5.54 23.97 11.01
N GLU A 147 -6.37 24.88 10.52
CA GLU A 147 -6.51 25.16 9.10
C GLU A 147 -5.27 25.93 8.61
N GLN A 148 -4.70 25.52 7.48
CA GLN A 148 -3.55 26.18 6.86
C GLN A 148 -4.00 27.13 5.75
#